data_de1b7aa4d008ab59a1f57ec3d199a7e1
#
_entry.id   de1b7aa4d008ab59a1f57ec3d199a7e1
#
_cell.length_a   1.000
_cell.length_b   1.000
_cell.length_c   1.000
_cell.angle_alpha   90.00
_cell.angle_beta   90.00
_cell.angle_gamma   90.00
#
_symmetry.space_group_name_H-M   'P 1'
#
loop_
_entity.id
_entity.type
_entity.pdbx_description
1 polymer ?
#
loop_
_entity_poly.entity_id
_entity_poly.type
_entity_poly.pdbx_seq_one_letter_code
_entity_poly.pdbx_strand_id
1 'polypeptide(L)'
;AWAHIQEVEALGGMAKAIATGLPKMRIEECAARRQANIDSGKETIVGLNKYRLAKEDPLNVLSIDNTAVRNAQIKRLEKLRAERDNDAVARDLEAITRAAETRDNGNLLEMAVQAARDRASLGEISDAVEKVSGRFNAVIHTVSGVYSSEFSGNDDMEKATKLADEFEKLEGRRPRIFLAKMGQDGHDRGQKVLATSFADMGWTVDVGPLFQTPEESAQDAVDNDVDMVGFSSLAAGHKTLLPAIVEELKKRGREDIMV
;
A
#
# COMPACT_ATOMS: atom_id res chain seq x y z
N ALA A 1 25.77 5.84 4.47
CA ALA A 1 25.63 4.42 4.77
C ALA A 1 26.03 4.10 6.21
N TRP A 2 27.27 4.42 6.63
CA TRP A 2 27.76 4.03 7.97
C TRP A 2 26.91 4.56 9.13
N ALA A 3 26.48 5.82 9.08
CA ALA A 3 25.62 6.41 10.10
C ALA A 3 24.29 5.64 10.27
N HIS A 4 23.68 5.15 9.17
CA HIS A 4 22.47 4.34 9.25
C HIS A 4 22.71 2.96 9.86
N ILE A 5 23.88 2.36 9.60
CA ILE A 5 24.27 1.09 10.26
C ILE A 5 24.38 1.31 11.77
N GLN A 6 25.07 2.37 12.20
CA GLN A 6 25.21 2.70 13.61
C GLN A 6 23.85 3.00 14.29
N GLU A 7 22.94 3.67 13.58
CA GLU A 7 21.58 3.94 14.06
C GLU A 7 20.79 2.64 14.30
N VAL A 8 20.89 1.69 13.36
CA VAL A 8 20.25 0.38 13.49
C VAL A 8 20.88 -0.46 14.62
N GLU A 9 22.20 -0.47 14.73
CA GLU A 9 22.91 -1.19 15.79
C GLU A 9 22.59 -0.62 17.18
N ALA A 10 22.46 0.70 17.30
CA ALA A 10 22.08 1.35 18.57
C ALA A 10 20.68 0.93 19.05
N LEU A 11 19.78 0.54 18.16
CA LEU A 11 18.47 -0.02 18.49
C LEU A 11 18.51 -1.52 18.84
N GLY A 12 19.68 -2.16 18.75
CA GLY A 12 19.87 -3.58 18.99
C GLY A 12 19.63 -4.46 17.77
N GLY A 13 19.95 -3.94 16.59
CA GLY A 13 19.94 -4.64 15.31
C GLY A 13 18.66 -4.45 14.48
N MET A 14 18.69 -4.95 13.27
CA MET A 14 17.65 -4.71 12.25
C MET A 14 16.25 -5.17 12.67
N ALA A 15 16.11 -6.32 13.35
CA ALA A 15 14.80 -6.82 13.78
C ALA A 15 14.09 -5.83 14.73
N LYS A 16 14.83 -5.26 15.68
CA LYS A 16 14.29 -4.24 16.60
C LYS A 16 14.04 -2.92 15.89
N ALA A 17 14.94 -2.51 14.97
CA ALA A 17 14.76 -1.31 14.16
C ALA A 17 13.50 -1.41 13.29
N ILE A 18 13.20 -2.57 12.69
CA ILE A 18 11.96 -2.79 11.93
C ILE A 18 10.72 -2.61 12.83
N ALA A 19 10.76 -3.12 14.06
CA ALA A 19 9.65 -2.98 15.00
C ALA A 19 9.36 -1.50 15.36
N THR A 20 10.38 -0.62 15.33
CA THR A 20 10.18 0.84 15.53
C THR A 20 9.71 1.58 14.28
N GLY A 21 9.70 0.92 13.11
CA GLY A 21 9.41 1.56 11.83
C GLY A 21 10.55 2.38 11.20
N LEU A 22 11.72 2.50 11.88
CA LEU A 22 12.83 3.34 11.43
C LEU A 22 13.28 3.10 9.99
N PRO A 23 13.56 1.87 9.52
CA PRO A 23 14.02 1.64 8.15
C PRO A 23 13.00 2.10 7.11
N LYS A 24 11.72 1.86 7.37
CA LYS A 24 10.62 2.28 6.51
C LYS A 24 10.53 3.80 6.42
N MET A 25 10.58 4.48 7.56
CA MET A 25 10.57 5.95 7.63
C MET A 25 11.72 6.56 6.83
N ARG A 26 12.95 6.03 6.94
CA ARG A 26 14.12 6.50 6.17
C ARG A 26 13.95 6.33 4.67
N ILE A 27 13.31 5.23 4.23
CA ILE A 27 12.99 5.00 2.82
C ILE A 27 11.96 6.02 2.33
N GLU A 28 10.94 6.30 3.12
CA GLU A 28 9.89 7.26 2.78
C GLU A 28 10.43 8.70 2.72
N GLU A 29 11.27 9.11 3.68
CA GLU A 29 11.98 10.40 3.63
C GLU A 29 12.81 10.57 2.34
N CYS A 30 13.60 9.56 1.99
CA CYS A 30 14.40 9.59 0.76
C CYS A 30 13.53 9.64 -0.49
N ALA A 31 12.41 8.91 -0.52
CA ALA A 31 11.48 8.90 -1.63
C ALA A 31 10.79 10.26 -1.80
N ALA A 32 10.30 10.86 -0.72
CA ALA A 32 9.67 12.18 -0.73
C ALA A 32 10.64 13.27 -1.20
N ARG A 33 11.87 13.27 -0.66
CA ARG A 33 12.94 14.21 -1.07
C ARG A 33 13.27 14.08 -2.55
N ARG A 34 13.42 12.85 -3.05
CA ARG A 34 13.70 12.63 -4.47
C ARG A 34 12.55 13.08 -5.35
N GLN A 35 11.31 12.79 -4.96
CA GLN A 35 10.14 13.24 -5.72
C GLN A 35 10.08 14.76 -5.78
N ALA A 36 10.28 15.45 -4.66
CA ALA A 36 10.33 16.91 -4.62
C ALA A 36 11.42 17.50 -5.53
N ASN A 37 12.59 16.85 -5.62
CA ASN A 37 13.66 17.27 -6.54
C ASN A 37 13.26 17.06 -8.02
N ILE A 38 12.53 16.03 -8.34
CA ILE A 38 11.99 15.78 -9.70
C ILE A 38 10.92 16.83 -10.04
N ASP A 39 9.97 17.05 -9.15
CA ASP A 39 8.85 17.96 -9.36
C ASP A 39 9.29 19.42 -9.43
N SER A 40 10.29 19.81 -8.64
CA SER A 40 10.91 21.15 -8.70
C SER A 40 11.86 21.35 -9.89
N GLY A 41 12.17 20.30 -10.65
CA GLY A 41 13.12 20.34 -11.76
C GLY A 41 14.60 20.34 -11.37
N LYS A 42 14.93 20.22 -10.06
CA LYS A 42 16.32 20.05 -9.58
C LYS A 42 16.94 18.75 -10.12
N GLU A 43 16.16 17.67 -10.19
CA GLU A 43 16.54 16.40 -10.84
C GLU A 43 15.81 16.31 -12.20
N THR A 44 16.56 16.23 -13.29
CA THR A 44 15.99 16.09 -14.65
C THR A 44 15.82 14.62 -15.00
N ILE A 45 14.57 14.23 -15.33
CA ILE A 45 14.24 12.96 -15.94
C ILE A 45 13.73 13.21 -17.35
N VAL A 46 14.50 12.76 -18.36
CA VAL A 46 14.17 12.95 -19.77
C VAL A 46 12.84 12.29 -20.11
N GLY A 47 11.95 13.03 -20.78
CA GLY A 47 10.62 12.56 -21.15
C GLY A 47 9.59 12.66 -20.02
N LEU A 48 10.00 12.95 -18.78
CA LEU A 48 9.09 13.13 -17.65
C LEU A 48 8.90 14.61 -17.30
N ASN A 49 9.95 15.29 -16.84
CA ASN A 49 9.89 16.69 -16.43
C ASN A 49 10.68 17.63 -17.36
N LYS A 50 11.46 17.07 -18.31
CA LYS A 50 12.20 17.81 -19.33
C LYS A 50 12.24 17.04 -20.65
N TYR A 51 12.29 17.76 -21.76
CA TYR A 51 12.32 17.20 -23.11
C TYR A 51 11.11 16.30 -23.44
N ARG A 52 9.93 16.70 -22.97
CA ARG A 52 8.67 16.02 -23.27
C ARG A 52 8.24 16.30 -24.71
N LEU A 53 7.60 15.34 -25.34
CA LEU A 53 6.91 15.56 -26.61
C LEU A 53 5.68 16.43 -26.35
N ALA A 54 5.41 17.37 -27.27
CA ALA A 54 4.21 18.22 -27.20
C ALA A 54 2.92 17.39 -27.35
N LYS A 55 3.00 16.28 -28.08
CA LYS A 55 1.92 15.31 -28.27
C LYS A 55 2.50 13.91 -28.30
N GLU A 56 1.94 13.04 -27.52
CA GLU A 56 2.27 11.61 -27.51
C GLU A 56 1.10 10.82 -28.09
N ASP A 57 1.40 9.79 -28.87
CA ASP A 57 0.38 8.87 -29.33
C ASP A 57 -0.13 8.02 -28.17
N PRO A 58 -1.45 7.73 -28.12
CA PRO A 58 -2.01 6.90 -27.06
C PRO A 58 -1.43 5.49 -27.12
N LEU A 59 -0.85 5.07 -25.99
CA LEU A 59 -0.33 3.71 -25.84
C LEU A 59 -1.49 2.72 -25.64
N ASN A 60 -1.46 1.61 -26.36
CA ASN A 60 -2.37 0.50 -26.12
C ASN A 60 -1.86 -0.30 -24.90
N VAL A 61 -2.38 0.05 -23.72
CA VAL A 61 -2.02 -0.61 -22.46
C VAL A 61 -2.91 -1.83 -22.27
N LEU A 62 -2.28 -3.00 -22.01
CA LEU A 62 -3.01 -4.20 -21.63
C LEU A 62 -3.78 -3.96 -20.32
N SER A 63 -5.09 -4.03 -20.39
CA SER A 63 -5.98 -3.94 -19.23
C SER A 63 -6.30 -5.35 -18.73
N ILE A 64 -6.01 -5.61 -17.45
CA ILE A 64 -6.30 -6.90 -16.81
C ILE A 64 -7.71 -6.82 -16.19
N ASP A 65 -8.58 -7.79 -16.52
CA ASP A 65 -9.83 -7.97 -15.81
C ASP A 65 -9.57 -8.62 -14.44
N ASN A 66 -9.45 -7.79 -13.41
CA ASN A 66 -9.17 -8.23 -12.04
C ASN A 66 -10.27 -9.19 -11.51
N THR A 67 -11.52 -9.00 -11.89
CA THR A 67 -12.63 -9.85 -11.47
C THR A 67 -12.52 -11.24 -12.08
N ALA A 68 -12.24 -11.33 -13.38
CA ALA A 68 -12.04 -12.60 -14.06
C ALA A 68 -10.83 -13.38 -13.49
N VAL A 69 -9.71 -12.68 -13.22
CA VAL A 69 -8.51 -13.29 -12.63
C VAL A 69 -8.79 -13.81 -11.21
N ARG A 70 -9.45 -13.01 -10.37
CA ARG A 70 -9.84 -13.41 -9.01
C ARG A 70 -10.75 -14.64 -9.03
N ASN A 71 -11.80 -14.61 -9.83
CA ASN A 71 -12.76 -15.71 -9.92
C ASN A 71 -12.11 -16.99 -10.46
N ALA A 72 -11.21 -16.88 -11.43
CA ALA A 72 -10.45 -18.01 -11.94
C ALA A 72 -9.56 -18.64 -10.85
N GLN A 73 -8.92 -17.82 -10.01
CA GLN A 73 -8.10 -18.30 -8.90
C GLN A 73 -8.92 -18.98 -7.81
N ILE A 74 -10.08 -18.42 -7.45
CA ILE A 74 -11.00 -19.04 -6.49
C ILE A 74 -11.42 -20.43 -6.97
N LYS A 75 -11.86 -20.56 -8.23
CA LYS A 75 -12.23 -21.85 -8.82
C LYS A 75 -11.09 -22.88 -8.78
N ARG A 76 -9.83 -22.43 -9.02
CA ARG A 76 -8.66 -23.32 -8.91
C ARG A 76 -8.45 -23.82 -7.48
N LEU A 77 -8.60 -22.95 -6.49
CA LEU A 77 -8.47 -23.33 -5.08
C LEU A 77 -9.58 -24.27 -4.62
N GLU A 78 -10.82 -24.02 -5.02
CA GLU A 78 -11.98 -24.90 -4.77
C GLU A 78 -11.73 -26.30 -5.36
N LYS A 79 -11.33 -26.38 -6.62
CA LYS A 79 -10.98 -27.64 -7.28
C LYS A 79 -9.82 -28.35 -6.56
N LEU A 80 -8.75 -27.65 -6.22
CA LEU A 80 -7.61 -28.20 -5.53
C LEU A 80 -8.01 -28.83 -4.18
N ARG A 81 -8.84 -28.12 -3.39
CA ARG A 81 -9.33 -28.60 -2.09
C ARG A 81 -10.29 -29.78 -2.18
N ALA A 82 -11.05 -29.86 -3.29
CA ALA A 82 -11.95 -31.00 -3.54
C ALA A 82 -11.22 -32.28 -3.98
N GLU A 83 -10.05 -32.15 -4.63
CA GLU A 83 -9.34 -33.27 -5.24
C GLU A 83 -8.17 -33.80 -4.40
N ARG A 84 -7.69 -33.06 -3.39
CA ARG A 84 -6.53 -33.41 -2.57
C ARG A 84 -6.91 -34.32 -1.38
N ASP A 85 -5.92 -34.97 -0.79
CA ASP A 85 -6.07 -35.61 0.52
C ASP A 85 -6.03 -34.55 1.63
N ASN A 86 -7.20 -34.19 2.13
CA ASN A 86 -7.33 -33.17 3.17
C ASN A 86 -6.77 -33.62 4.54
N ASP A 87 -6.75 -34.92 4.82
CA ASP A 87 -6.21 -35.45 6.07
C ASP A 87 -4.67 -35.40 6.06
N ALA A 88 -4.04 -35.66 4.89
CA ALA A 88 -2.60 -35.49 4.75
C ALA A 88 -2.21 -34.00 4.93
N VAL A 89 -2.90 -33.09 4.26
CA VAL A 89 -2.67 -31.65 4.40
C VAL A 89 -2.86 -31.18 5.85
N ALA A 90 -3.89 -31.64 6.53
CA ALA A 90 -4.13 -31.28 7.94
C ALA A 90 -2.98 -31.72 8.85
N ARG A 91 -2.47 -32.95 8.67
CA ARG A 91 -1.30 -33.46 9.44
C ARG A 91 -0.05 -32.62 9.18
N ASP A 92 0.21 -32.26 7.92
CA ASP A 92 1.38 -31.44 7.55
C ASP A 92 1.31 -30.05 8.14
N LEU A 93 0.15 -29.38 8.04
CA LEU A 93 -0.06 -28.05 8.62
C LEU A 93 0.07 -28.05 10.14
N GLU A 94 -0.42 -29.09 10.81
CA GLU A 94 -0.25 -29.25 12.24
C GLU A 94 1.23 -29.49 12.61
N ALA A 95 1.96 -30.27 11.82
CA ALA A 95 3.40 -30.45 12.00
C ALA A 95 4.18 -29.13 11.87
N ILE A 96 3.83 -28.29 10.89
CA ILE A 96 4.41 -26.94 10.73
C ILE A 96 4.12 -26.08 11.96
N THR A 97 2.88 -26.06 12.44
CA THR A 97 2.50 -25.29 13.65
C THR A 97 3.33 -25.73 14.85
N ARG A 98 3.42 -27.03 15.13
CA ARG A 98 4.23 -27.58 16.24
C ARG A 98 5.72 -27.27 16.12
N ALA A 99 6.27 -27.33 14.90
CA ALA A 99 7.68 -26.98 14.68
C ALA A 99 7.94 -25.47 14.88
N ALA A 100 6.98 -24.62 14.53
CA ALA A 100 7.08 -23.18 14.79
C ALA A 100 7.05 -22.84 16.28
N GLU A 101 6.28 -23.57 17.10
CA GLU A 101 6.20 -23.37 18.56
C GLU A 101 7.53 -23.65 19.26
N THR A 102 8.21 -24.71 18.89
CA THR A 102 9.33 -25.26 19.67
C THR A 102 10.70 -24.89 19.15
N ARG A 103 10.79 -24.33 17.93
CA ARG A 103 12.03 -23.98 17.20
C ARG A 103 13.07 -25.08 17.02
N ASP A 104 12.95 -26.18 17.75
CA ASP A 104 13.91 -27.31 17.77
C ASP A 104 13.38 -28.56 17.04
N ASN A 105 12.13 -28.56 16.60
CA ASN A 105 11.44 -29.75 16.07
C ASN A 105 11.41 -29.85 14.54
N GLY A 106 12.45 -29.39 13.87
CA GLY A 106 12.61 -29.67 12.46
C GLY A 106 12.76 -28.41 11.58
N ASN A 107 12.93 -28.65 10.28
CA ASN A 107 13.10 -27.61 9.29
C ASN A 107 11.74 -27.19 8.72
N LEU A 108 11.28 -25.99 9.07
CA LEU A 108 10.00 -25.43 8.59
C LEU A 108 9.90 -25.42 7.06
N LEU A 109 11.02 -25.18 6.35
CA LEU A 109 11.03 -25.18 4.88
C LEU A 109 10.78 -26.59 4.32
N GLU A 110 11.42 -27.62 4.89
CA GLU A 110 11.21 -29.02 4.49
C GLU A 110 9.75 -29.44 4.69
N MET A 111 9.17 -29.08 5.85
CA MET A 111 7.77 -29.35 6.16
C MET A 111 6.83 -28.59 5.20
N ALA A 112 7.12 -27.34 4.89
CA ALA A 112 6.35 -26.55 3.92
C ALA A 112 6.43 -27.14 2.50
N VAL A 113 7.58 -27.69 2.11
CA VAL A 113 7.74 -28.42 0.83
C VAL A 113 6.89 -29.68 0.83
N GLN A 114 6.83 -30.43 1.94
CA GLN A 114 5.99 -31.62 2.03
C GLN A 114 4.51 -31.24 1.95
N ALA A 115 4.05 -30.25 2.72
CA ALA A 115 2.68 -29.76 2.68
C ALA A 115 2.30 -29.27 1.24
N ALA A 116 3.21 -28.61 0.54
CA ALA A 116 2.99 -28.20 -0.85
C ALA A 116 2.88 -29.39 -1.82
N ARG A 117 3.64 -30.50 -1.59
CA ARG A 117 3.51 -31.75 -2.35
C ARG A 117 2.16 -32.41 -2.12
N ASP A 118 1.64 -32.34 -0.89
CA ASP A 118 0.31 -32.82 -0.54
C ASP A 118 -0.79 -31.80 -0.89
N ARG A 119 -0.41 -30.77 -1.66
CA ARG A 119 -1.30 -29.78 -2.24
C ARG A 119 -1.94 -28.79 -1.23
N ALA A 120 -1.26 -28.50 -0.13
CA ALA A 120 -1.60 -27.36 0.70
C ALA A 120 -1.39 -26.05 -0.11
N SER A 121 -2.27 -25.09 0.04
CA SER A 121 -2.13 -23.76 -0.55
C SER A 121 -1.10 -22.93 0.22
N LEU A 122 -0.53 -21.90 -0.43
CA LEU A 122 0.39 -20.97 0.20
C LEU A 122 -0.22 -20.31 1.45
N GLY A 123 -1.51 -19.93 1.39
CA GLY A 123 -2.22 -19.36 2.53
C GLY A 123 -2.27 -20.33 3.72
N GLU A 124 -2.66 -21.58 3.50
CA GLU A 124 -2.75 -22.57 4.56
C GLU A 124 -1.40 -22.82 5.26
N ILE A 125 -0.30 -22.88 4.48
CA ILE A 125 1.06 -23.02 5.04
C ILE A 125 1.44 -21.77 5.85
N SER A 126 1.14 -20.57 5.35
CA SER A 126 1.40 -19.32 6.05
C SER A 126 0.57 -19.21 7.34
N ASP A 127 -0.71 -19.55 7.28
CA ASP A 127 -1.63 -19.52 8.42
C ASP A 127 -1.18 -20.48 9.53
N ALA A 128 -0.59 -21.62 9.16
CA ALA A 128 -0.05 -22.58 10.13
C ALA A 128 1.10 -21.99 10.98
N VAL A 129 1.96 -21.16 10.37
CA VAL A 129 3.04 -20.43 11.07
C VAL A 129 2.47 -19.23 11.84
N GLU A 130 1.50 -18.52 11.23
CA GLU A 130 0.88 -17.33 11.80
C GLU A 130 0.16 -17.63 13.13
N LYS A 131 -0.42 -18.82 13.31
CA LYS A 131 -1.02 -19.24 14.58
C LYS A 131 -0.06 -19.10 15.77
N VAL A 132 1.23 -19.26 15.55
CA VAL A 132 2.27 -19.20 16.58
C VAL A 132 2.90 -17.82 16.66
N SER A 133 3.33 -17.27 15.53
CA SER A 133 4.10 -16.03 15.48
C SER A 133 3.25 -14.76 15.37
N GLY A 134 1.97 -14.90 15.02
CA GLY A 134 1.15 -13.79 14.59
C GLY A 134 1.64 -13.18 13.26
N ARG A 135 0.93 -12.19 12.77
CA ARG A 135 1.30 -11.42 11.60
C ARG A 135 1.89 -10.07 12.01
N PHE A 136 3.06 -9.76 11.51
CA PHE A 136 3.67 -8.46 11.75
C PHE A 136 2.87 -7.36 11.02
N ASN A 137 2.35 -6.41 11.79
CA ASN A 137 1.75 -5.18 11.27
C ASN A 137 2.72 -4.03 11.52
N ALA A 138 3.26 -3.47 10.42
CA ALA A 138 4.17 -2.33 10.52
C ALA A 138 3.43 -1.10 11.06
N VAL A 139 4.06 -0.39 12.00
CA VAL A 139 3.58 0.93 12.41
C VAL A 139 3.76 1.88 11.23
N ILE A 140 2.67 2.53 10.82
CA ILE A 140 2.71 3.53 9.76
C ILE A 140 2.96 4.88 10.44
N HIS A 141 4.12 5.46 10.18
CA HIS A 141 4.44 6.84 10.55
C HIS A 141 4.30 7.71 9.30
N THR A 142 3.49 8.74 9.39
CA THR A 142 3.43 9.75 8.32
C THR A 142 4.65 10.65 8.44
N VAL A 143 5.42 10.74 7.38
CA VAL A 143 6.55 11.67 7.28
C VAL A 143 5.99 13.01 6.79
N SER A 144 6.31 14.12 7.44
CA SER A 144 5.91 15.47 7.05
C SER A 144 7.08 16.43 7.04
N GLY A 145 6.96 17.54 6.29
CA GLY A 145 7.98 18.58 6.19
C GLY A 145 9.13 18.27 5.22
N VAL A 146 9.27 17.04 4.76
CA VAL A 146 10.37 16.63 3.86
C VAL A 146 10.14 17.11 2.44
N TYR A 147 8.91 16.97 1.94
CA TYR A 147 8.56 17.39 0.59
C TYR A 147 8.57 18.92 0.49
N SER A 148 7.92 19.61 1.42
CA SER A 148 7.85 21.07 1.45
C SER A 148 9.21 21.74 1.60
N SER A 149 10.14 21.18 2.37
CA SER A 149 11.48 21.72 2.53
C SER A 149 12.31 21.76 1.24
N GLU A 150 12.11 20.78 0.37
CA GLU A 150 12.80 20.70 -0.93
C GLU A 150 12.08 21.49 -2.04
N PHE A 151 10.78 21.73 -1.88
CA PHE A 151 9.90 22.40 -2.83
C PHE A 151 9.64 23.86 -2.45
N SER A 152 10.34 24.39 -1.45
CA SER A 152 10.19 25.77 -0.95
C SER A 152 10.41 26.80 -2.06
N GLY A 153 9.52 27.81 -2.10
CA GLY A 153 9.55 28.88 -3.11
C GLY A 153 8.82 28.56 -4.43
N ASN A 154 7.95 27.53 -4.43
CA ASN A 154 7.06 27.27 -5.55
C ASN A 154 5.68 27.88 -5.27
N ASP A 155 5.24 28.77 -6.17
CA ASP A 155 3.97 29.48 -6.06
C ASP A 155 2.75 28.54 -5.99
N ASP A 156 2.82 27.37 -6.62
CA ASP A 156 1.70 26.41 -6.64
C ASP A 156 1.55 25.70 -5.32
N MET A 157 2.66 25.38 -4.61
CA MET A 157 2.63 24.83 -3.27
C MET A 157 2.02 25.82 -2.27
N GLU A 158 2.40 27.09 -2.36
CA GLU A 158 1.83 28.14 -1.53
C GLU A 158 0.33 28.35 -1.79
N LYS A 159 -0.10 28.29 -3.04
CA LYS A 159 -1.52 28.37 -3.40
C LYS A 159 -2.29 27.19 -2.83
N ALA A 160 -1.78 25.96 -2.96
CA ALA A 160 -2.44 24.77 -2.43
C ALA A 160 -2.60 24.84 -0.90
N THR A 161 -1.56 25.28 -0.20
CA THR A 161 -1.61 25.47 1.27
C THR A 161 -2.63 26.55 1.66
N LYS A 162 -2.68 27.67 0.95
CA LYS A 162 -3.67 28.74 1.19
C LYS A 162 -5.10 28.24 0.98
N LEU A 163 -5.36 27.43 -0.05
CA LEU A 163 -6.67 26.83 -0.28
C LEU A 163 -7.07 25.88 0.86
N ALA A 164 -6.14 25.10 1.38
CA ALA A 164 -6.39 24.25 2.56
C ALA A 164 -6.71 25.09 3.81
N ASP A 165 -6.00 26.23 4.01
CA ASP A 165 -6.27 27.18 5.10
C ASP A 165 -7.63 27.87 4.95
N GLU A 166 -8.06 28.18 3.71
CA GLU A 166 -9.38 28.75 3.42
C GLU A 166 -10.48 27.72 3.69
N PHE A 167 -10.30 26.48 3.28
CA PHE A 167 -11.22 25.38 3.58
C PHE A 167 -11.40 25.21 5.08
N GLU A 168 -10.31 25.21 5.86
CA GLU A 168 -10.40 25.12 7.32
C GLU A 168 -11.21 26.27 7.95
N LYS A 169 -11.09 27.48 7.42
CA LYS A 169 -11.88 28.64 7.90
C LYS A 169 -13.37 28.51 7.60
N LEU A 170 -13.72 27.87 6.47
CA LEU A 170 -15.09 27.68 6.04
C LEU A 170 -15.77 26.49 6.74
N GLU A 171 -15.06 25.37 6.84
CA GLU A 171 -15.60 24.10 7.29
C GLU A 171 -15.25 23.77 8.75
N GLY A 172 -14.36 24.55 9.39
CA GLY A 172 -13.93 24.36 10.78
C GLY A 172 -12.95 23.18 10.96
N ARG A 173 -12.53 22.53 9.88
CA ARG A 173 -11.56 21.42 9.85
C ARG A 173 -10.71 21.47 8.60
N ARG A 174 -9.53 20.88 8.63
CA ARG A 174 -8.69 20.69 7.45
C ARG A 174 -9.36 19.77 6.44
N PRO A 175 -9.12 19.98 5.11
CA PRO A 175 -9.57 19.02 4.10
C PRO A 175 -8.93 17.66 4.36
N ARG A 176 -9.69 16.60 4.15
CA ARG A 176 -9.27 15.22 4.46
C ARG A 176 -9.30 14.33 3.23
N ILE A 177 -8.22 13.61 2.99
CA ILE A 177 -8.07 12.69 1.87
C ILE A 177 -7.78 11.27 2.35
N PHE A 178 -8.47 10.29 1.78
CA PHE A 178 -8.14 8.88 1.92
C PHE A 178 -7.38 8.39 0.69
N LEU A 179 -6.18 7.89 0.88
CA LEU A 179 -5.35 7.35 -0.19
C LEU A 179 -5.51 5.84 -0.28
N ALA A 180 -6.35 5.40 -1.19
CA ALA A 180 -6.66 4.00 -1.43
C ALA A 180 -5.56 3.28 -2.23
N LYS A 181 -5.39 1.99 -1.94
CA LYS A 181 -4.55 1.08 -2.72
C LYS A 181 -5.31 -0.20 -3.02
N MET A 182 -6.11 -0.15 -4.09
CA MET A 182 -7.05 -1.21 -4.47
C MET A 182 -6.46 -2.22 -5.44
N GLY A 183 -7.00 -3.44 -5.41
CA GLY A 183 -6.66 -4.52 -6.34
C GLY A 183 -5.31 -5.17 -6.04
N GLN A 184 -4.82 -5.95 -6.98
CA GLN A 184 -3.56 -6.72 -6.84
C GLN A 184 -2.33 -5.88 -7.21
N ASP A 185 -2.15 -4.76 -6.53
CA ASP A 185 -1.05 -3.83 -6.76
C ASP A 185 -0.30 -3.51 -5.46
N GLY A 186 0.89 -4.08 -5.31
CA GLY A 186 1.77 -3.87 -4.14
C GLY A 186 2.70 -2.65 -4.25
N HIS A 187 2.59 -1.82 -5.28
CA HIS A 187 3.44 -0.64 -5.47
C HIS A 187 2.97 0.53 -4.59
N ASP A 188 3.31 0.53 -3.32
CA ASP A 188 2.84 1.51 -2.32
C ASP A 188 3.59 2.84 -2.32
N ARG A 189 4.73 2.93 -3.01
CA ARG A 189 5.58 4.13 -3.02
C ARG A 189 4.85 5.39 -3.47
N GLY A 190 4.06 5.30 -4.56
CA GLY A 190 3.27 6.44 -5.05
C GLY A 190 2.25 6.93 -4.04
N GLN A 191 1.53 6.02 -3.39
CA GLN A 191 0.57 6.34 -2.34
C GLN A 191 1.24 7.11 -1.18
N LYS A 192 2.43 6.67 -0.74
CA LYS A 192 3.13 7.28 0.40
C LYS A 192 3.74 8.64 0.07
N VAL A 193 4.26 8.81 -1.16
CA VAL A 193 4.72 10.13 -1.63
C VAL A 193 3.57 11.11 -1.65
N LEU A 194 2.41 10.71 -2.18
CA LEU A 194 1.21 11.54 -2.16
C LEU A 194 0.76 11.86 -0.74
N ALA A 195 0.79 10.88 0.17
CA ALA A 195 0.45 11.09 1.58
C ALA A 195 1.32 12.20 2.21
N THR A 196 2.65 12.13 2.00
CA THR A 196 3.58 13.15 2.48
C THR A 196 3.32 14.52 1.84
N SER A 197 3.08 14.55 0.52
CA SER A 197 2.84 15.81 -0.20
C SER A 197 1.55 16.49 0.25
N PHE A 198 0.44 15.76 0.37
CA PHE A 198 -0.83 16.31 0.87
C PHE A 198 -0.74 16.76 2.33
N ALA A 199 -0.06 15.99 3.19
CA ALA A 199 0.17 16.39 4.58
C ALA A 199 0.97 17.70 4.66
N ASP A 200 2.00 17.85 3.82
CA ASP A 200 2.82 19.07 3.73
C ASP A 200 2.04 20.28 3.18
N MET A 201 0.98 20.06 2.41
CA MET A 201 0.04 21.08 1.96
C MET A 201 -1.09 21.39 2.96
N GLY A 202 -1.05 20.78 4.15
CA GLY A 202 -2.00 21.04 5.22
C GLY A 202 -3.27 20.19 5.21
N TRP A 203 -3.30 19.09 4.46
CA TRP A 203 -4.41 18.13 4.47
C TRP A 203 -4.28 17.12 5.61
N THR A 204 -5.40 16.65 6.11
CA THR A 204 -5.45 15.43 6.91
C THR A 204 -5.42 14.24 5.96
N VAL A 205 -4.52 13.30 6.16
CA VAL A 205 -4.30 12.18 5.24
C VAL A 205 -4.47 10.85 5.94
N ASP A 206 -5.39 10.04 5.44
CA ASP A 206 -5.57 8.64 5.81
C ASP A 206 -5.01 7.75 4.70
N VAL A 207 -4.26 6.73 5.09
CA VAL A 207 -3.61 5.80 4.15
C VAL A 207 -4.24 4.43 4.29
N GLY A 208 -4.93 4.00 3.22
CA GLY A 208 -5.56 2.69 3.16
C GLY A 208 -4.55 1.55 3.07
N PRO A 209 -4.89 0.36 3.57
CA PRO A 209 -4.07 -0.83 3.43
C PRO A 209 -3.96 -1.28 1.97
N LEU A 210 -2.95 -2.12 1.69
CA LEU A 210 -2.75 -2.70 0.36
C LEU A 210 -3.85 -3.72 0.04
N PHE A 211 -4.14 -3.87 -1.25
CA PHE A 211 -4.99 -4.93 -1.81
C PHE A 211 -6.48 -4.84 -1.46
N GLN A 212 -6.95 -3.68 -1.03
CA GLN A 212 -8.38 -3.47 -0.76
C GLN A 212 -9.24 -3.67 -2.01
N THR A 213 -10.48 -4.06 -1.78
CA THR A 213 -11.54 -4.00 -2.79
C THR A 213 -12.12 -2.56 -2.85
N PRO A 214 -12.83 -2.20 -3.93
CA PRO A 214 -13.53 -0.91 -3.99
C PRO A 214 -14.55 -0.73 -2.86
N GLU A 215 -15.23 -1.82 -2.44
CA GLU A 215 -16.18 -1.82 -1.34
C GLU A 215 -15.52 -1.48 0.00
N GLU A 216 -14.38 -2.11 0.29
CA GLU A 216 -13.60 -1.86 1.52
C GLU A 216 -13.05 -0.43 1.54
N SER A 217 -12.49 0.04 0.41
CA SER A 217 -11.94 1.40 0.31
C SER A 217 -13.04 2.47 0.42
N ALA A 218 -14.23 2.23 -0.16
CA ALA A 218 -15.37 3.13 -0.02
C ALA A 218 -15.88 3.16 1.41
N GLN A 219 -15.90 2.02 2.12
CA GLN A 219 -16.29 1.96 3.52
C GLN A 219 -15.32 2.75 4.39
N ASP A 220 -14.00 2.55 4.22
CA ASP A 220 -12.99 3.30 4.97
C ASP A 220 -13.07 4.81 4.70
N ALA A 221 -13.34 5.21 3.46
CA ALA A 221 -13.53 6.62 3.10
C ALA A 221 -14.73 7.25 3.82
N VAL A 222 -15.85 6.51 3.91
CA VAL A 222 -17.05 6.95 4.63
C VAL A 222 -16.82 7.00 6.14
N ASP A 223 -16.21 5.97 6.71
CA ASP A 223 -15.95 5.85 8.15
C ASP A 223 -14.98 6.95 8.64
N ASN A 224 -14.03 7.34 7.79
CA ASN A 224 -13.11 8.44 8.07
C ASN A 224 -13.65 9.82 7.73
N ASP A 225 -14.87 9.93 7.18
CA ASP A 225 -15.51 11.19 6.77
C ASP A 225 -14.59 12.08 5.94
N VAL A 226 -14.08 11.53 4.84
CA VAL A 226 -13.13 12.24 3.96
C VAL A 226 -13.85 13.10 2.92
N ASP A 227 -13.17 14.14 2.45
CA ASP A 227 -13.65 15.00 1.36
C ASP A 227 -13.23 14.45 0.01
N MET A 228 -12.14 13.65 -0.03
CA MET A 228 -11.55 13.13 -1.25
C MET A 228 -11.00 11.72 -1.07
N VAL A 229 -11.09 10.93 -2.13
CA VAL A 229 -10.38 9.65 -2.26
C VAL A 229 -9.34 9.76 -3.37
N GLY A 230 -8.09 9.51 -3.05
CA GLY A 230 -7.02 9.35 -4.03
C GLY A 230 -6.72 7.88 -4.27
N PHE A 231 -6.52 7.48 -5.53
CA PHE A 231 -6.14 6.12 -5.88
C PHE A 231 -4.81 6.08 -6.63
N SER A 232 -3.84 5.35 -6.08
CA SER A 232 -2.52 5.16 -6.71
C SER A 232 -2.41 3.76 -7.30
N SER A 233 -2.08 3.65 -8.60
CA SER A 233 -1.92 2.37 -9.30
C SER A 233 -0.77 2.40 -10.29
N LEU A 234 0.07 1.35 -10.26
CA LEU A 234 1.07 1.03 -11.28
C LEU A 234 0.72 -0.24 -12.09
N ALA A 235 -0.38 -0.92 -11.74
CA ALA A 235 -0.86 -2.13 -12.41
C ALA A 235 -2.04 -1.87 -13.36
N ALA A 236 -2.19 -0.62 -13.86
CA ALA A 236 -3.29 -0.19 -14.74
C ALA A 236 -4.71 -0.43 -14.18
N GLY A 237 -4.87 -0.68 -12.88
CA GLY A 237 -6.15 -0.96 -12.22
C GLY A 237 -7.11 0.23 -12.20
N HIS A 238 -6.62 1.45 -12.43
CA HIS A 238 -7.43 2.67 -12.37
C HIS A 238 -8.62 2.65 -13.34
N LYS A 239 -8.49 2.04 -14.53
CA LYS A 239 -9.57 1.99 -15.52
C LYS A 239 -10.81 1.21 -15.04
N THR A 240 -10.63 0.23 -14.17
CA THR A 240 -11.71 -0.62 -13.65
C THR A 240 -12.07 -0.30 -12.21
N LEU A 241 -11.10 0.01 -11.38
CA LEU A 241 -11.27 0.19 -9.95
C LEU A 241 -11.77 1.59 -9.57
N LEU A 242 -11.40 2.65 -10.34
CA LEU A 242 -11.94 3.99 -10.10
C LEU A 242 -13.46 4.07 -10.36
N PRO A 243 -13.99 3.60 -11.49
CA PRO A 243 -15.42 3.55 -11.65
C PRO A 243 -16.14 2.72 -10.57
N ALA A 244 -15.51 1.61 -10.15
CA ALA A 244 -16.09 0.76 -9.12
C ALA A 244 -16.19 1.44 -7.76
N ILE A 245 -15.16 2.18 -7.32
CA ILE A 245 -15.23 2.90 -6.03
C ILE A 245 -16.25 4.04 -6.08
N VAL A 246 -16.38 4.74 -7.21
CA VAL A 246 -17.40 5.77 -7.40
C VAL A 246 -18.81 5.18 -7.22
N GLU A 247 -19.08 4.03 -7.82
CA GLU A 247 -20.37 3.34 -7.63
C GLU A 247 -20.57 2.86 -6.18
N GLU A 248 -19.53 2.42 -5.51
CA GLU A 248 -19.62 2.02 -4.10
C GLU A 248 -19.89 3.22 -3.16
N LEU A 249 -19.30 4.38 -3.43
CA LEU A 249 -19.60 5.62 -2.69
C LEU A 249 -21.05 6.06 -2.91
N LYS A 250 -21.55 5.99 -4.14
CA LYS A 250 -22.97 6.27 -4.45
C LYS A 250 -23.92 5.36 -3.70
N LYS A 251 -23.66 4.04 -3.67
CA LYS A 251 -24.48 3.08 -2.90
C LYS A 251 -24.56 3.42 -1.41
N ARG A 252 -23.56 4.12 -0.88
CA ARG A 252 -23.47 4.57 0.52
C ARG A 252 -24.00 5.99 0.73
N GLY A 253 -24.55 6.63 -0.32
CA GLY A 253 -25.09 7.99 -0.27
C GLY A 253 -24.02 9.07 -0.06
N ARG A 254 -22.77 8.79 -0.47
CA ARG A 254 -21.62 9.69 -0.36
C ARG A 254 -21.09 10.09 -1.73
N GLU A 255 -21.99 10.59 -2.59
CA GLU A 255 -21.65 11.14 -3.91
C GLU A 255 -20.89 12.46 -3.82
N ASP A 256 -20.87 13.07 -2.65
CA ASP A 256 -20.14 14.28 -2.29
C ASP A 256 -18.64 14.07 -2.25
N ILE A 257 -18.17 12.86 -1.98
CA ILE A 257 -16.74 12.53 -1.92
C ILE A 257 -16.14 12.53 -3.34
N MET A 258 -15.15 13.39 -3.55
CA MET A 258 -14.41 13.46 -4.82
C MET A 258 -13.46 12.25 -4.98
N VAL A 259 -13.27 11.74 -6.21
CA VAL A 259 -12.36 10.62 -6.49
C VAL A 259 -11.34 11.01 -7.57
#